data_8ba897d203204c62f0102230df2fc2cc
#
_entry.id   8ba897d203204c62f0102230df2fc2cc
#
_cell.length_a   1.000
_cell.length_b   1.000
_cell.length_c   1.000
_cell.angle_alpha   90.00
_cell.angle_beta   90.00
_cell.angle_gamma   90.00
#
_symmetry.space_group_name_H-M   'P 1'
#
loop_
_entity.id
_entity.type
_entity.pdbx_description
1 polymer ?
#
loop_
_entity_poly.entity_id
_entity_poly.type
_entity_poly.pdbx_seq_one_letter_code
_entity_poly.pdbx_strand_id
1 'polypeptide(L)'
;MSQNEQSLVIKLGGAALSCTETLSKLFGAISAYQRRAQRPIVIVHGGGYLVDDLMSKLKLETMKVQGLRVTPYDQIPMVVGALAGTANKLLQGQAVKDGINAVGLSLADGGLCVVEELSPELGAVGKAKPGNANVLQAVLSTGALPIISSIGLTPEGQMMNVNADQAAVAVAGALDAELVFLSDVSGVLDGKGHLISSLNHQQADALITGKVVTDGMIVKVEAALQAASDLGRPVEVATWRYPDKLAQLFAGENIGTQFLPR
;
A
#
# COMPACT_ATOMS: atom_id res chain seq x y z
N MET A 1 16.26 13.62 15.34
CA MET A 1 16.21 13.32 13.91
C MET A 1 15.29 14.35 13.27
N SER A 2 15.74 15.07 12.24
CA SER A 2 14.89 16.03 11.56
C SER A 2 13.76 15.27 10.83
N GLN A 3 12.58 15.87 10.66
CA GLN A 3 11.44 15.26 9.94
C GLN A 3 11.77 14.78 8.51
N ASN A 4 12.92 15.16 7.98
CA ASN A 4 13.40 14.81 6.63
C ASN A 4 14.11 13.45 6.51
N GLU A 5 14.30 12.70 7.58
CA GLU A 5 15.02 11.41 7.57
C GLU A 5 14.10 10.18 7.70
N GLN A 6 12.83 10.37 8.05
CA GLN A 6 11.89 9.28 8.22
C GLN A 6 11.48 8.72 6.85
N SER A 7 11.55 7.39 6.68
CA SER A 7 11.14 6.71 5.44
C SER A 7 9.67 6.98 5.11
N LEU A 8 9.33 6.95 3.83
CA LEU A 8 7.97 7.04 3.33
C LEU A 8 7.52 5.71 2.73
N VAL A 9 6.50 5.10 3.29
CA VAL A 9 5.82 3.95 2.70
C VAL A 9 4.65 4.44 1.86
N ILE A 10 4.63 4.05 0.59
CA ILE A 10 3.58 4.36 -0.37
C ILE A 10 2.82 3.09 -0.70
N LYS A 11 1.56 3.03 -0.33
CA LYS A 11 0.69 1.95 -0.80
C LYS A 11 0.08 2.31 -2.14
N LEU A 12 0.27 1.44 -3.13
CA LEU A 12 -0.34 1.56 -4.45
C LEU A 12 -1.60 0.71 -4.56
N GLY A 13 -2.72 1.35 -4.91
CA GLY A 13 -3.98 0.68 -5.22
C GLY A 13 -3.99 0.04 -6.61
N GLY A 14 -4.91 -0.92 -6.83
CA GLY A 14 -5.01 -1.67 -8.07
C GLY A 14 -5.22 -0.81 -9.34
N ALA A 15 -5.93 0.31 -9.23
CA ALA A 15 -6.16 1.23 -10.36
C ALA A 15 -4.85 1.86 -10.89
N ALA A 16 -3.88 2.13 -10.01
CA ALA A 16 -2.57 2.63 -10.43
C ALA A 16 -1.79 1.59 -11.22
N LEU A 17 -1.84 0.32 -10.79
CA LEU A 17 -1.12 -0.78 -11.45
C LEU A 17 -1.67 -1.11 -12.84
N SER A 18 -2.93 -0.84 -13.12
CA SER A 18 -3.56 -1.15 -14.42
C SER A 18 -3.28 -0.08 -15.50
N CYS A 19 -2.65 1.05 -15.16
CA CYS A 19 -2.40 2.16 -16.06
C CYS A 19 -0.90 2.46 -16.21
N THR A 20 -0.31 2.05 -17.31
CA THR A 20 1.13 2.25 -17.59
C THR A 20 1.53 3.73 -17.57
N GLU A 21 0.68 4.64 -18.05
CA GLU A 21 0.95 6.07 -18.04
C GLU A 21 1.03 6.61 -16.60
N THR A 22 0.14 6.15 -15.72
CA THR A 22 0.16 6.48 -14.30
C THR A 22 1.44 6.01 -13.63
N LEU A 23 1.83 4.77 -13.88
CA LEU A 23 3.07 4.22 -13.32
C LEU A 23 4.30 4.98 -13.81
N SER A 24 4.37 5.32 -15.11
CA SER A 24 5.48 6.09 -15.66
C SER A 24 5.58 7.48 -15.01
N LYS A 25 4.46 8.17 -14.81
CA LYS A 25 4.44 9.46 -14.10
C LYS A 25 4.89 9.33 -12.64
N LEU A 26 4.42 8.31 -11.93
CA LEU A 26 4.81 8.05 -10.54
C LEU A 26 6.31 7.74 -10.42
N PHE A 27 6.80 6.77 -11.20
CA PHE A 27 8.21 6.39 -11.14
C PHE A 27 9.13 7.51 -11.67
N GLY A 28 8.69 8.27 -12.67
CA GLY A 28 9.40 9.48 -13.11
C GLY A 28 9.54 10.52 -11.98
N ALA A 29 8.47 10.74 -11.20
CA ALA A 29 8.51 11.64 -10.04
C ALA A 29 9.43 11.09 -8.93
N ILE A 30 9.37 9.79 -8.64
CA ILE A 30 10.27 9.13 -7.66
C ILE A 30 11.72 9.25 -8.11
N SER A 31 12.04 8.95 -9.38
CA SER A 31 13.37 9.08 -9.95
C SER A 31 13.92 10.52 -9.83
N ALA A 32 13.10 11.51 -10.17
CA ALA A 32 13.48 12.91 -10.04
C ALA A 32 13.72 13.31 -8.57
N TYR A 33 12.91 12.81 -7.65
CA TYR A 33 13.07 13.07 -6.22
C TYR A 33 14.34 12.42 -5.66
N GLN A 34 14.58 11.13 -5.93
CA GLN A 34 15.77 10.41 -5.43
C GLN A 34 17.09 11.01 -5.87
N ARG A 35 17.13 11.72 -7.02
CA ARG A 35 18.33 12.45 -7.46
C ARG A 35 18.63 13.72 -6.64
N ARG A 36 17.68 14.23 -5.89
CA ARG A 36 17.77 15.53 -5.20
C ARG A 36 17.67 15.42 -3.68
N ALA A 37 17.07 14.37 -3.18
CA ALA A 37 16.75 14.20 -1.77
C ALA A 37 17.03 12.76 -1.32
N GLN A 38 17.24 12.60 -0.01
CA GLN A 38 17.69 11.34 0.58
C GLN A 38 16.61 10.61 1.37
N ARG A 39 15.37 11.15 1.46
CA ARG A 39 14.29 10.44 2.16
C ARG A 39 14.03 9.10 1.49
N PRO A 40 14.18 7.96 2.19
CA PRO A 40 13.93 6.65 1.61
C PRO A 40 12.44 6.46 1.29
N ILE A 41 12.16 5.90 0.11
CA ILE A 41 10.80 5.56 -0.33
C ILE A 41 10.69 4.05 -0.44
N VAL A 42 9.57 3.49 0.02
CA VAL A 42 9.19 2.08 -0.11
C VAL A 42 7.82 2.00 -0.76
N ILE A 43 7.65 1.13 -1.73
CA ILE A 43 6.35 0.86 -2.34
C ILE A 43 5.79 -0.45 -1.80
N VAL A 44 4.53 -0.43 -1.34
CA VAL A 44 3.75 -1.63 -1.01
C VAL A 44 2.59 -1.71 -1.98
N HIS A 45 2.36 -2.88 -2.56
CA HIS A 45 1.32 -3.05 -3.57
C HIS A 45 0.48 -4.32 -3.35
N GLY A 46 -0.76 -4.26 -3.83
CA GLY A 46 -1.58 -5.42 -4.10
C GLY A 46 -1.53 -5.79 -5.58
N GLY A 47 -2.69 -6.07 -6.17
CA GLY A 47 -2.80 -6.45 -7.59
C GLY A 47 -3.99 -7.36 -7.82
N GLY A 48 -5.08 -7.13 -7.08
CA GLY A 48 -6.26 -7.97 -7.10
C GLY A 48 -6.81 -8.24 -8.50
N TYR A 49 -6.72 -7.26 -9.42
CA TYR A 49 -7.15 -7.43 -10.79
C TYR A 49 -6.30 -8.46 -11.57
N LEU A 50 -4.99 -8.56 -11.29
CA LEU A 50 -4.12 -9.58 -11.90
C LEU A 50 -4.44 -10.98 -11.35
N VAL A 51 -4.80 -11.05 -10.08
CA VAL A 51 -5.31 -12.30 -9.49
C VAL A 51 -6.64 -12.69 -10.15
N ASP A 52 -7.58 -11.75 -10.29
CA ASP A 52 -8.88 -12.00 -10.92
C ASP A 52 -8.72 -12.45 -12.38
N ASP A 53 -7.83 -11.80 -13.15
CA ASP A 53 -7.52 -12.18 -14.54
C ASP A 53 -6.90 -13.58 -14.61
N LEU A 54 -5.93 -13.90 -13.76
CA LEU A 54 -5.30 -15.22 -13.71
C LEU A 54 -6.32 -16.31 -13.34
N MET A 55 -7.12 -16.09 -12.29
CA MET A 55 -8.14 -17.04 -11.85
C MET A 55 -9.19 -17.30 -12.95
N SER A 56 -9.62 -16.23 -13.63
CA SER A 56 -10.54 -16.33 -14.77
C SER A 56 -9.97 -17.18 -15.91
N LYS A 57 -8.70 -16.98 -16.26
CA LYS A 57 -8.00 -17.79 -17.29
C LYS A 57 -7.87 -19.25 -16.89
N LEU A 58 -7.71 -19.53 -15.60
CA LEU A 58 -7.67 -20.88 -15.03
C LEU A 58 -9.07 -21.47 -14.80
N LYS A 59 -10.15 -20.70 -15.04
CA LYS A 59 -11.54 -21.08 -14.76
C LYS A 59 -11.79 -21.41 -13.29
N LEU A 60 -11.10 -20.71 -12.40
CA LEU A 60 -11.28 -20.80 -10.96
C LEU A 60 -12.21 -19.70 -10.47
N GLU A 61 -13.14 -20.05 -9.61
CA GLU A 61 -14.04 -19.08 -9.00
C GLU A 61 -13.30 -18.25 -7.95
N THR A 62 -13.65 -16.97 -7.87
CA THR A 62 -13.14 -16.05 -6.86
C THR A 62 -14.29 -15.50 -6.03
N MET A 63 -14.11 -15.50 -4.72
CA MET A 63 -15.08 -14.99 -3.76
C MET A 63 -14.43 -13.91 -2.89
N LYS A 64 -15.22 -12.90 -2.50
CA LYS A 64 -14.80 -11.88 -1.53
C LYS A 64 -15.82 -11.81 -0.40
N VAL A 65 -15.32 -11.73 0.82
CA VAL A 65 -16.10 -11.52 2.04
C VAL A 65 -15.60 -10.26 2.70
N GLN A 66 -16.47 -9.28 2.90
CA GLN A 66 -16.11 -7.97 3.48
C GLN A 66 -14.91 -7.31 2.80
N GLY A 67 -14.81 -7.43 1.47
CA GLY A 67 -13.70 -6.87 0.69
C GLY A 67 -12.41 -7.71 0.68
N LEU A 68 -12.29 -8.72 1.52
CA LEU A 68 -11.18 -9.66 1.56
C LEU A 68 -11.40 -10.81 0.57
N ARG A 69 -10.36 -11.17 -0.19
CA ARG A 69 -10.41 -12.31 -1.09
C ARG A 69 -10.32 -13.61 -0.31
N VAL A 70 -11.35 -14.44 -0.36
CA VAL A 70 -11.24 -15.82 0.08
C VAL A 70 -10.19 -16.51 -0.78
N THR A 71 -9.21 -17.14 -0.14
CA THR A 71 -8.05 -17.75 -0.82
C THR A 71 -7.90 -19.19 -0.36
N PRO A 72 -8.53 -20.16 -1.04
CA PRO A 72 -8.34 -21.57 -0.72
C PRO A 72 -6.86 -21.97 -0.72
N TYR A 73 -6.47 -22.90 0.15
CA TYR A 73 -5.06 -23.31 0.29
C TYR A 73 -4.45 -23.92 -0.98
N ASP A 74 -5.25 -24.55 -1.83
CA ASP A 74 -4.83 -25.04 -3.13
C ASP A 74 -4.66 -23.94 -4.18
N GLN A 75 -5.25 -22.76 -3.96
CA GLN A 75 -5.16 -21.61 -4.85
C GLN A 75 -4.09 -20.57 -4.45
N ILE A 76 -3.54 -20.65 -3.23
CA ILE A 76 -2.54 -19.67 -2.79
C ILE A 76 -1.30 -19.62 -3.69
N PRO A 77 -0.78 -20.71 -4.30
CA PRO A 77 0.37 -20.60 -5.21
C PRO A 77 0.10 -19.71 -6.42
N MET A 78 -1.14 -19.71 -6.97
CA MET A 78 -1.52 -18.84 -8.07
C MET A 78 -1.58 -17.36 -7.63
N VAL A 79 -2.13 -17.11 -6.43
CA VAL A 79 -2.15 -15.74 -5.87
C VAL A 79 -0.74 -15.21 -5.64
N VAL A 80 0.17 -16.03 -5.11
CA VAL A 80 1.59 -15.69 -4.95
C VAL A 80 2.23 -15.39 -6.30
N GLY A 81 2.02 -16.23 -7.30
CA GLY A 81 2.52 -16.02 -8.66
C GLY A 81 2.01 -14.71 -9.29
N ALA A 82 0.73 -14.38 -9.07
CA ALA A 82 0.17 -13.13 -9.56
C ALA A 82 0.70 -11.90 -8.83
N LEU A 83 0.80 -11.92 -7.50
CA LEU A 83 1.17 -10.76 -6.69
C LEU A 83 2.69 -10.61 -6.53
N ALA A 84 3.38 -11.61 -5.97
CA ALA A 84 4.83 -11.54 -5.74
C ALA A 84 5.65 -11.78 -7.02
N GLY A 85 5.07 -12.50 -7.99
CA GLY A 85 5.64 -12.68 -9.33
C GLY A 85 5.24 -11.53 -10.25
N THR A 86 4.09 -11.64 -10.91
CA THR A 86 3.71 -10.78 -12.03
C THR A 86 3.57 -9.31 -11.64
N ALA A 87 2.73 -8.99 -10.66
CA ALA A 87 2.50 -7.59 -10.25
C ALA A 87 3.79 -6.92 -9.78
N ASN A 88 4.55 -7.60 -8.91
CA ASN A 88 5.81 -7.09 -8.39
C ASN A 88 6.82 -6.82 -9.51
N LYS A 89 6.98 -7.74 -10.46
CA LYS A 89 7.94 -7.59 -11.56
C LYS A 89 7.50 -6.59 -12.63
N LEU A 90 6.20 -6.39 -12.84
CA LEU A 90 5.70 -5.30 -13.68
C LEU A 90 6.06 -3.93 -13.10
N LEU A 91 5.87 -3.74 -11.78
CA LEU A 91 6.26 -2.51 -11.10
C LEU A 91 7.78 -2.30 -11.12
N GLN A 92 8.54 -3.35 -10.81
CA GLN A 92 10.01 -3.30 -10.86
C GLN A 92 10.50 -2.99 -12.28
N GLY A 93 9.91 -3.59 -13.30
CA GLY A 93 10.26 -3.34 -14.70
C GLY A 93 9.99 -1.89 -15.12
N GLN A 94 8.88 -1.29 -14.67
CA GLN A 94 8.61 0.12 -14.91
C GLN A 94 9.62 1.03 -14.18
N ALA A 95 9.96 0.72 -12.91
CA ALA A 95 10.96 1.48 -12.16
C ALA A 95 12.33 1.46 -12.87
N VAL A 96 12.76 0.28 -13.34
CA VAL A 96 14.02 0.12 -14.11
C VAL A 96 13.98 0.92 -15.40
N LYS A 97 12.86 0.92 -16.12
CA LYS A 97 12.67 1.72 -17.34
C LYS A 97 12.84 3.22 -17.08
N ASP A 98 12.42 3.69 -15.90
CA ASP A 98 12.54 5.09 -15.47
C ASP A 98 13.89 5.39 -14.76
N GLY A 99 14.86 4.46 -14.85
CA GLY A 99 16.23 4.61 -14.35
C GLY A 99 16.39 4.44 -12.84
N ILE A 100 15.44 3.78 -12.19
CA ILE A 100 15.48 3.50 -10.74
C ILE A 100 16.07 2.12 -10.49
N ASN A 101 17.06 2.03 -9.59
CA ASN A 101 17.49 0.74 -9.05
C ASN A 101 16.41 0.22 -8.09
N ALA A 102 15.63 -0.77 -8.51
CA ALA A 102 14.50 -1.28 -7.77
C ALA A 102 14.67 -2.75 -7.36
N VAL A 103 14.26 -3.09 -6.14
CA VAL A 103 14.30 -4.44 -5.59
C VAL A 103 12.89 -4.92 -5.25
N GLY A 104 12.47 -6.02 -5.89
CA GLY A 104 11.18 -6.64 -5.59
C GLY A 104 11.29 -7.59 -4.40
N LEU A 105 10.42 -7.38 -3.41
CA LEU A 105 10.33 -8.12 -2.16
C LEU A 105 8.87 -8.52 -1.87
N SER A 106 8.70 -9.33 -0.83
CA SER A 106 7.42 -9.66 -0.19
C SER A 106 7.47 -9.32 1.31
N LEU A 107 6.37 -9.48 2.01
CA LEU A 107 6.34 -9.29 3.47
C LEU A 107 7.19 -10.31 4.24
N ALA A 108 7.46 -11.46 3.60
CA ALA A 108 8.22 -12.55 4.22
C ALA A 108 9.73 -12.33 4.20
N ASP A 109 10.23 -11.53 3.22
CA ASP A 109 11.67 -11.43 2.97
C ASP A 109 12.40 -10.80 4.16
N GLY A 110 13.37 -11.54 4.69
CA GLY A 110 14.13 -11.13 5.88
C GLY A 110 13.34 -11.04 7.18
N GLY A 111 12.13 -11.64 7.22
CA GLY A 111 11.24 -11.54 8.37
C GLY A 111 10.64 -10.15 8.57
N LEU A 112 10.47 -9.39 7.49
CA LEU A 112 9.97 -8.01 7.50
C LEU A 112 8.64 -7.88 8.22
N CYS A 113 7.73 -8.84 8.01
CA CYS A 113 6.47 -8.93 8.72
C CYS A 113 6.25 -10.35 9.25
N VAL A 114 5.61 -10.44 10.41
CA VAL A 114 5.07 -11.69 10.93
C VAL A 114 3.63 -11.80 10.48
N VAL A 115 3.26 -12.93 9.87
CA VAL A 115 1.90 -13.16 9.38
C VAL A 115 1.25 -14.32 10.11
N GLU A 116 0.04 -14.09 10.58
CA GLU A 116 -0.81 -15.09 11.22
C GLU A 116 -2.05 -15.31 10.36
N GLU A 117 -2.62 -16.51 10.37
CA GLU A 117 -3.91 -16.76 9.71
C GLU A 117 -4.99 -15.83 10.28
N LEU A 118 -5.76 -15.18 9.39
CA LEU A 118 -6.79 -14.24 9.82
C LEU A 118 -8.06 -14.96 10.29
N SER A 119 -8.51 -15.92 9.52
CA SER A 119 -9.70 -16.76 9.81
C SER A 119 -9.69 -18.01 8.93
N PRO A 120 -9.97 -19.21 9.47
CA PRO A 120 -10.05 -20.44 8.70
C PRO A 120 -11.06 -20.38 7.55
N GLU A 121 -12.13 -19.60 7.70
CA GLU A 121 -13.18 -19.46 6.67
C GLU A 121 -12.69 -18.72 5.41
N LEU A 122 -11.61 -17.93 5.54
CA LEU A 122 -11.00 -17.20 4.44
C LEU A 122 -9.90 -18.02 3.74
N GLY A 123 -9.47 -19.15 4.33
CA GLY A 123 -8.35 -19.97 3.85
C GLY A 123 -7.00 -19.25 4.07
N ALA A 124 -6.12 -19.32 3.09
CA ALA A 124 -4.77 -18.75 3.13
C ALA A 124 -4.77 -17.21 3.09
N VAL A 125 -5.52 -16.57 4.00
CA VAL A 125 -5.58 -15.12 4.20
C VAL A 125 -4.96 -14.79 5.53
N GLY A 126 -3.98 -13.88 5.52
CA GLY A 126 -3.20 -13.52 6.70
C GLY A 126 -3.43 -12.11 7.18
N LYS A 127 -3.15 -11.90 8.47
CA LYS A 127 -2.98 -10.60 9.11
C LYS A 127 -1.49 -10.39 9.39
N ALA A 128 -0.93 -9.30 8.86
CA ALA A 128 0.47 -8.95 9.03
C ALA A 128 0.67 -8.05 10.26
N LYS A 129 1.76 -8.28 10.97
CA LYS A 129 2.29 -7.43 12.05
C LYS A 129 3.71 -7.00 11.70
N PRO A 130 4.20 -5.84 12.19
CA PRO A 130 5.58 -5.46 12.05
C PRO A 130 6.54 -6.54 12.55
N GLY A 131 7.59 -6.82 11.79
CA GLY A 131 8.65 -7.78 12.11
C GLY A 131 10.03 -7.12 12.10
N ASN A 132 11.00 -7.74 11.46
CA ASN A 132 12.39 -7.28 11.42
C ASN A 132 12.70 -6.53 10.12
N ALA A 133 12.96 -5.24 10.22
CA ALA A 133 13.25 -4.39 9.06
C ALA A 133 14.73 -4.42 8.60
N ASN A 134 15.63 -5.19 9.21
CA ASN A 134 17.07 -5.12 8.93
C ASN A 134 17.41 -5.35 7.44
N VAL A 135 16.79 -6.34 6.80
CA VAL A 135 17.01 -6.60 5.37
C VAL A 135 16.50 -5.44 4.52
N LEU A 136 15.31 -4.93 4.83
CA LEU A 136 14.74 -3.78 4.13
C LEU A 136 15.60 -2.52 4.30
N GLN A 137 16.10 -2.25 5.52
CA GLN A 137 17.01 -1.15 5.79
C GLN A 137 18.35 -1.30 5.03
N ALA A 138 18.88 -2.53 4.94
CA ALA A 138 20.07 -2.81 4.13
C ALA A 138 19.83 -2.52 2.65
N VAL A 139 18.67 -2.88 2.10
CA VAL A 139 18.29 -2.53 0.72
C VAL A 139 18.19 -1.02 0.55
N LEU A 140 17.51 -0.32 1.46
CA LEU A 140 17.38 1.15 1.43
C LEU A 140 18.73 1.85 1.50
N SER A 141 19.71 1.33 2.27
CA SER A 141 21.06 1.91 2.38
C SER A 141 21.86 1.88 1.08
N THR A 142 21.48 1.03 0.13
CA THR A 142 22.07 1.00 -1.23
C THR A 142 21.49 2.08 -2.16
N GLY A 143 20.50 2.84 -1.72
CA GLY A 143 19.74 3.77 -2.55
C GLY A 143 18.71 3.11 -3.47
N ALA A 144 18.49 1.79 -3.32
CA ALA A 144 17.48 1.08 -4.11
C ALA A 144 16.05 1.41 -3.62
N LEU A 145 15.09 1.30 -4.53
CA LEU A 145 13.65 1.40 -4.26
C LEU A 145 13.08 0.00 -3.98
N PRO A 146 12.71 -0.35 -2.73
CA PRO A 146 12.00 -1.58 -2.45
C PRO A 146 10.56 -1.52 -2.96
N ILE A 147 10.12 -2.60 -3.60
CA ILE A 147 8.75 -2.80 -4.08
C ILE A 147 8.24 -4.10 -3.46
N ILE A 148 7.31 -3.98 -2.51
CA ILE A 148 6.91 -5.06 -1.61
C ILE A 148 5.50 -5.53 -1.98
N SER A 149 5.35 -6.80 -2.31
CA SER A 149 4.05 -7.45 -2.52
C SER A 149 3.39 -7.83 -1.19
N SER A 150 2.06 -7.85 -1.18
CA SER A 150 1.26 -8.21 0.00
C SER A 150 1.16 -9.74 0.24
N ILE A 151 2.25 -10.45 0.00
CA ILE A 151 2.38 -11.89 0.29
C ILE A 151 3.31 -12.07 1.49
N GLY A 152 2.87 -12.86 2.46
CA GLY A 152 3.66 -13.19 3.64
C GLY A 152 3.75 -14.68 3.91
N LEU A 153 4.50 -15.03 4.95
CA LEU A 153 4.62 -16.39 5.46
C LEU A 153 4.23 -16.41 6.94
N THR A 154 3.56 -17.50 7.36
CA THR A 154 3.42 -17.79 8.79
C THR A 154 4.76 -18.28 9.37
N PRO A 155 4.90 -18.36 10.70
CA PRO A 155 6.10 -18.94 11.33
C PRO A 155 6.37 -20.39 10.88
N GLU A 156 5.34 -21.12 10.47
CA GLU A 156 5.43 -22.49 9.97
C GLU A 156 5.77 -22.56 8.46
N GLY A 157 5.95 -21.41 7.81
CA GLY A 157 6.32 -21.30 6.40
C GLY A 157 5.13 -21.40 5.42
N GLN A 158 3.89 -21.26 5.90
CA GLN A 158 2.72 -21.26 5.01
C GLN A 158 2.56 -19.90 4.32
N MET A 159 2.33 -19.94 3.00
CA MET A 159 2.07 -18.74 2.19
C MET A 159 0.70 -18.16 2.54
N MET A 160 0.65 -16.84 2.73
CA MET A 160 -0.56 -16.10 3.06
C MET A 160 -0.75 -14.88 2.15
N ASN A 161 -1.98 -14.71 1.69
CA ASN A 161 -2.44 -13.49 1.01
C ASN A 161 -2.86 -12.46 2.07
N VAL A 162 -2.23 -11.30 2.08
CA VAL A 162 -2.53 -10.22 3.02
C VAL A 162 -3.21 -9.07 2.27
N ASN A 163 -4.18 -8.41 2.92
CA ASN A 163 -4.74 -7.17 2.38
C ASN A 163 -3.63 -6.11 2.24
N ALA A 164 -3.55 -5.46 1.07
CA ALA A 164 -2.44 -4.55 0.75
C ALA A 164 -2.39 -3.29 1.65
N ASP A 165 -3.53 -2.83 2.18
CA ASP A 165 -3.57 -1.71 3.13
C ASP A 165 -2.97 -2.15 4.48
N GLN A 166 -3.35 -3.34 4.96
CA GLN A 166 -2.78 -3.93 6.18
C GLN A 166 -1.29 -4.26 6.01
N ALA A 167 -0.88 -4.76 4.84
CA ALA A 167 0.51 -4.98 4.49
C ALA A 167 1.34 -3.68 4.60
N ALA A 168 0.81 -2.58 4.05
CA ALA A 168 1.48 -1.28 4.11
C ALA A 168 1.59 -0.74 5.54
N VAL A 169 0.55 -0.94 6.38
CA VAL A 169 0.58 -0.60 7.81
C VAL A 169 1.68 -1.39 8.53
N ALA A 170 1.77 -2.71 8.29
CA ALA A 170 2.79 -3.54 8.93
C ALA A 170 4.21 -3.14 8.50
N VAL A 171 4.43 -2.84 7.22
CA VAL A 171 5.73 -2.36 6.70
C VAL A 171 6.08 -1.00 7.27
N ALA A 172 5.11 -0.06 7.32
CA ALA A 172 5.33 1.27 7.91
C ALA A 172 5.66 1.17 9.40
N GLY A 173 4.98 0.28 10.14
CA GLY A 173 5.28 0.02 11.54
C GLY A 173 6.66 -0.58 11.75
N ALA A 174 7.11 -1.53 10.90
CA ALA A 174 8.44 -2.14 11.00
C ALA A 174 9.58 -1.14 10.74
N LEU A 175 9.36 -0.15 9.87
CA LEU A 175 10.34 0.90 9.54
C LEU A 175 10.22 2.16 10.41
N ASP A 176 9.22 2.25 11.27
CA ASP A 176 8.82 3.52 11.91
C ASP A 176 8.60 4.65 10.89
N ALA A 177 7.96 4.33 9.76
CA ALA A 177 7.84 5.18 8.59
C ALA A 177 6.49 5.92 8.53
N GLU A 178 6.44 7.03 7.79
CA GLU A 178 5.17 7.63 7.37
C GLU A 178 4.47 6.75 6.34
N LEU A 179 3.14 6.78 6.31
CA LEU A 179 2.32 5.99 5.39
C LEU A 179 1.38 6.87 4.57
N VAL A 180 1.40 6.64 3.26
CA VAL A 180 0.49 7.27 2.31
C VAL A 180 -0.23 6.20 1.49
N PHE A 181 -1.55 6.29 1.42
CA PHE A 181 -2.37 5.53 0.48
C PHE A 181 -2.54 6.34 -0.81
N LEU A 182 -1.75 6.03 -1.84
CA LEU A 182 -1.95 6.62 -3.16
C LEU A 182 -3.14 5.98 -3.87
N SER A 183 -4.10 6.82 -4.22
CA SER A 183 -5.40 6.46 -4.77
C SER A 183 -5.73 7.26 -6.03
N ASP A 184 -6.86 6.96 -6.63
CA ASP A 184 -7.46 7.73 -7.72
C ASP A 184 -8.21 8.98 -7.26
N VAL A 185 -8.35 9.17 -5.94
CA VAL A 185 -9.00 10.33 -5.32
C VAL A 185 -7.99 11.21 -4.60
N SER A 186 -8.22 12.53 -4.64
CA SER A 186 -7.31 13.51 -4.03
C SER A 186 -7.36 13.53 -2.49
N GLY A 187 -8.32 12.87 -1.89
CA GLY A 187 -8.64 12.88 -0.48
C GLY A 187 -10.14 13.01 -0.27
N VAL A 188 -10.57 13.41 0.91
CA VAL A 188 -11.98 13.63 1.24
C VAL A 188 -12.37 15.06 0.94
N LEU A 189 -13.49 15.24 0.27
CA LEU A 189 -14.06 16.56 -0.01
C LEU A 189 -15.20 16.87 0.97
N ASP A 190 -15.34 18.14 1.33
CA ASP A 190 -16.52 18.63 2.05
C ASP A 190 -17.76 18.70 1.14
N GLY A 191 -18.92 19.03 1.71
CA GLY A 191 -20.17 19.17 0.95
C GLY A 191 -20.15 20.28 -0.13
N LYS A 192 -19.10 21.10 -0.18
CA LYS A 192 -18.89 22.16 -1.17
C LYS A 192 -17.81 21.79 -2.21
N GLY A 193 -17.22 20.61 -2.09
CA GLY A 193 -16.18 20.13 -2.99
C GLY A 193 -14.75 20.60 -2.65
N HIS A 194 -14.50 21.18 -1.48
CA HIS A 194 -13.15 21.54 -1.04
C HIS A 194 -12.50 20.35 -0.36
N LEU A 195 -11.18 20.19 -0.60
CA LEU A 195 -10.37 19.15 0.03
C LEU A 195 -10.26 19.43 1.54
N ILE A 196 -10.57 18.42 2.35
CA ILE A 196 -10.37 18.45 3.80
C ILE A 196 -8.94 17.99 4.08
N SER A 197 -8.13 18.84 4.70
CA SER A 197 -6.72 18.58 4.96
C SER A 197 -6.46 17.51 6.03
N SER A 198 -7.36 17.41 7.03
CA SER A 198 -7.26 16.38 8.08
C SER A 198 -8.63 15.98 8.62
N LEU A 199 -8.75 14.72 9.05
CA LEU A 199 -9.95 14.15 9.65
C LEU A 199 -9.59 13.27 10.84
N ASN A 200 -10.31 13.43 11.93
CA ASN A 200 -10.37 12.46 13.01
C ASN A 200 -11.63 11.56 12.88
N HIS A 201 -11.75 10.54 13.73
CA HIS A 201 -12.88 9.61 13.71
C HIS A 201 -14.24 10.32 13.81
N GLN A 202 -14.38 11.26 14.75
CA GLN A 202 -15.64 11.97 14.95
C GLN A 202 -16.06 12.81 13.73
N GLN A 203 -15.11 13.48 13.09
CA GLN A 203 -15.36 14.26 11.88
C GLN A 203 -15.73 13.36 10.70
N ALA A 204 -15.06 12.22 10.55
CA ALA A 204 -15.37 11.25 9.51
C ALA A 204 -16.78 10.66 9.69
N ASP A 205 -17.14 10.26 10.91
CA ASP A 205 -18.47 9.76 11.25
C ASP A 205 -19.57 10.79 10.92
N ALA A 206 -19.32 12.07 11.20
CA ALA A 206 -20.24 13.14 10.86
C ALA A 206 -20.44 13.31 9.35
N LEU A 207 -19.35 13.18 8.54
CA LEU A 207 -19.43 13.26 7.09
C LEU A 207 -20.14 12.05 6.47
N ILE A 208 -19.94 10.86 7.03
CA ILE A 208 -20.62 9.62 6.60
C ILE A 208 -22.13 9.72 6.94
N THR A 209 -22.46 10.07 8.20
CA THR A 209 -23.85 10.21 8.65
C THR A 209 -24.58 11.32 7.87
N GLY A 210 -23.89 12.41 7.57
CA GLY A 210 -24.37 13.51 6.75
C GLY A 210 -24.45 13.21 5.25
N LYS A 211 -24.09 11.98 4.81
CA LYS A 211 -24.07 11.55 3.40
C LYS A 211 -23.21 12.43 2.49
N VAL A 212 -22.19 13.09 3.03
CA VAL A 212 -21.16 13.81 2.27
C VAL A 212 -20.14 12.80 1.74
N VAL A 213 -19.78 11.81 2.55
CA VAL A 213 -18.95 10.68 2.18
C VAL A 213 -19.86 9.46 1.98
N THR A 214 -19.80 8.85 0.80
CA THR A 214 -20.68 7.73 0.40
C THR A 214 -19.89 6.60 -0.25
N ASP A 215 -20.53 5.43 -0.37
CA ASP A 215 -20.09 4.27 -1.17
C ASP A 215 -18.61 3.87 -0.95
N GLY A 216 -17.87 3.74 -2.04
CA GLY A 216 -16.48 3.34 -2.01
C GLY A 216 -15.53 4.29 -1.27
N MET A 217 -15.95 5.56 -1.02
CA MET A 217 -15.18 6.49 -0.20
C MET A 217 -15.28 6.15 1.29
N ILE A 218 -16.41 5.64 1.78
CA ILE A 218 -16.55 5.18 3.17
C ILE A 218 -15.47 4.14 3.47
N VAL A 219 -15.33 3.15 2.61
CA VAL A 219 -14.33 2.07 2.79
C VAL A 219 -12.91 2.63 2.87
N LYS A 220 -12.57 3.63 2.02
CA LYS A 220 -11.25 4.27 2.04
C LYS A 220 -11.01 5.06 3.33
N VAL A 221 -12.02 5.80 3.79
CA VAL A 221 -11.97 6.58 5.04
C VAL A 221 -11.78 5.67 6.24
N GLU A 222 -12.57 4.60 6.34
CA GLU A 222 -12.48 3.62 7.43
C GLU A 222 -11.13 2.92 7.44
N ALA A 223 -10.63 2.49 6.27
CA ALA A 223 -9.32 1.87 6.14
C ALA A 223 -8.17 2.81 6.58
N ALA A 224 -8.24 4.09 6.20
CA ALA A 224 -7.22 5.07 6.55
C ALA A 224 -7.25 5.43 8.06
N LEU A 225 -8.43 5.57 8.66
CA LEU A 225 -8.59 5.78 10.09
C LEU A 225 -8.10 4.59 10.91
N GLN A 226 -8.41 3.36 10.45
CA GLN A 226 -7.91 2.14 11.09
C GLN A 226 -6.39 2.08 11.00
N ALA A 227 -5.81 2.35 9.83
CA ALA A 227 -4.37 2.40 9.63
C ALA A 227 -3.69 3.44 10.54
N ALA A 228 -4.27 4.64 10.67
CA ALA A 228 -3.76 5.68 11.56
C ALA A 228 -3.80 5.22 13.03
N SER A 229 -4.88 4.56 13.45
CA SER A 229 -5.02 4.03 14.80
C SER A 229 -4.03 2.89 15.08
N ASP A 230 -3.84 1.97 14.13
CA ASP A 230 -2.91 0.85 14.25
C ASP A 230 -1.44 1.32 14.33
N LEU A 231 -1.10 2.41 13.61
CA LEU A 231 0.24 3.01 13.61
C LEU A 231 0.46 4.01 14.77
N GLY A 232 -0.61 4.51 15.40
CA GLY A 232 -0.52 5.58 16.40
C GLY A 232 -0.03 6.92 15.82
N ARG A 233 -0.16 7.13 14.49
CA ARG A 233 0.27 8.32 13.77
C ARG A 233 -0.62 8.61 12.57
N PRO A 234 -0.59 9.86 12.02
CA PRO A 234 -1.39 10.19 10.84
C PRO A 234 -1.05 9.30 9.63
N VAL A 235 -2.10 8.96 8.86
CA VAL A 235 -1.98 8.31 7.55
C VAL A 235 -2.62 9.23 6.51
N GLU A 236 -1.95 9.44 5.39
CA GLU A 236 -2.46 10.31 4.33
C GLU A 236 -3.11 9.50 3.21
N VAL A 237 -4.23 9.98 2.69
CA VAL A 237 -4.80 9.55 1.41
C VAL A 237 -4.59 10.66 0.41
N ALA A 238 -3.86 10.36 -0.67
CA ALA A 238 -3.53 11.31 -1.72
C ALA A 238 -3.69 10.68 -3.11
N THR A 239 -3.65 11.51 -4.15
CA THR A 239 -3.81 11.03 -5.52
C THR A 239 -2.49 10.95 -6.28
N TRP A 240 -2.35 9.93 -7.12
CA TRP A 240 -1.28 9.81 -8.10
C TRP A 240 -1.54 10.63 -9.38
N ARG A 241 -2.72 11.25 -9.54
CA ARG A 241 -3.13 11.94 -10.77
C ARG A 241 -2.35 13.22 -11.07
N TYR A 242 -1.73 13.83 -10.06
CA TYR A 242 -0.99 15.09 -10.18
C TYR A 242 0.49 14.89 -9.86
N PRO A 243 1.33 14.52 -10.87
CA PRO A 243 2.75 14.22 -10.65
C PRO A 243 3.53 15.37 -9.99
N ASP A 244 3.17 16.62 -10.31
CA ASP A 244 3.84 17.80 -9.75
C ASP A 244 3.67 17.92 -8.23
N LYS A 245 2.55 17.41 -7.68
CA LYS A 245 2.29 17.35 -6.26
C LYS A 245 3.02 16.19 -5.56
N LEU A 246 3.37 15.13 -6.30
CA LEU A 246 4.09 13.99 -5.70
C LEU A 246 5.45 14.39 -5.14
N ALA A 247 6.14 15.35 -5.74
CA ALA A 247 7.41 15.86 -5.21
C ALA A 247 7.23 16.51 -3.83
N GLN A 248 6.12 17.22 -3.61
CA GLN A 248 5.74 17.81 -2.32
C GLN A 248 5.44 16.70 -1.29
N LEU A 249 4.65 15.70 -1.69
CA LEU A 249 4.37 14.53 -0.86
C LEU A 249 5.65 13.82 -0.40
N PHE A 250 6.57 13.57 -1.33
CA PHE A 250 7.85 12.91 -1.01
C PHE A 250 8.70 13.77 -0.07
N ALA A 251 8.59 15.09 -0.14
CA ALA A 251 9.23 16.02 0.79
C ALA A 251 8.55 16.11 2.17
N GLY A 252 7.42 15.41 2.38
CA GLY A 252 6.67 15.39 3.64
C GLY A 252 5.58 16.44 3.75
N GLU A 253 5.21 17.10 2.63
CA GLU A 253 4.08 18.03 2.61
C GLU A 253 2.76 17.26 2.44
N ASN A 254 1.72 17.70 3.14
CA ASN A 254 0.37 17.16 2.99
C ASN A 254 -0.26 17.66 1.69
N ILE A 255 -0.57 16.78 0.77
CA ILE A 255 -1.23 17.09 -0.51
C ILE A 255 -2.64 16.51 -0.61
N GLY A 256 -3.04 15.69 0.37
CA GLY A 256 -4.30 14.97 0.43
C GLY A 256 -5.08 15.21 1.71
N THR A 257 -5.67 14.18 2.24
CA THR A 257 -6.34 14.18 3.55
C THR A 257 -5.57 13.31 4.53
N GLN A 258 -5.12 13.89 5.64
CA GLN A 258 -4.52 13.17 6.75
C GLN A 258 -5.60 12.64 7.69
N PHE A 259 -5.54 11.35 7.99
CA PHE A 259 -6.38 10.69 8.96
C PHE A 259 -5.63 10.56 10.29
N LEU A 260 -6.23 11.10 11.35
CA LEU A 260 -5.60 11.17 12.65
C LEU A 260 -5.90 9.92 13.47
N PRO A 261 -4.94 9.39 14.27
CA PRO A 261 -5.18 8.29 15.17
C PRO A 261 -6.20 8.67 16.25
N ARG A 262 -6.73 7.65 16.95
CA ARG A 262 -7.59 7.86 18.12
C ARG A 262 -6.80 8.38 19.30
#